data_9ece571937632c9ca785e820b97fd153
#
_entry.id   9ece571937632c9ca785e820b97fd153
#
_cell.length_a   1.000
_cell.length_b   1.000
_cell.length_c   1.000
_cell.angle_alpha   90.00
_cell.angle_beta   90.00
_cell.angle_gamma   90.00
#
_symmetry.space_group_name_H-M   'P 1'
#
loop_
_entity.id
_entity.type
_entity.pdbx_description
1 polymer ?
#
loop_
_entity_poly.entity_id
_entity_poly.type
_entity_poly.pdbx_seq_one_letter_code
_entity_poly.pdbx_strand_id
1 'polypeptide(L)'
;MKDEIYRLNCYVENKPGVLARIVGLISGRGYNIQTLDVGPTEDGTVSRMRIDVLGTAKVVQQIILQLRNQVNVIEVTSRRR
;
A
#
# COMPACT_ATOMS: atom_id res chain seq x y z
N MET A 1 -9.50 -15.49 14.23
CA MET A 1 -9.67 -14.37 13.27
C MET A 1 -9.44 -14.90 11.88
N LYS A 2 -10.17 -14.37 10.93
CA LYS A 2 -10.19 -14.89 9.57
C LYS A 2 -9.39 -13.99 8.64
N ASP A 3 -8.55 -14.58 7.80
CA ASP A 3 -7.84 -13.86 6.75
C ASP A 3 -8.80 -13.51 5.63
N GLU A 4 -8.73 -12.29 5.17
CA GLU A 4 -9.52 -11.80 4.06
C GLU A 4 -8.62 -10.95 3.16
N ILE A 5 -9.08 -10.66 1.96
CA ILE A 5 -8.34 -9.80 1.05
C ILE A 5 -8.80 -8.37 1.24
N TYR A 6 -7.84 -7.48 1.47
CA TYR A 6 -8.08 -6.06 1.60
C TYR A 6 -7.36 -5.34 0.47
N ARG A 7 -8.03 -4.35 -0.10
CA ARG A 7 -7.43 -3.49 -1.12
C ARG A 7 -6.99 -2.19 -0.49
N LEU A 8 -5.70 -1.90 -0.63
CA LEU A 8 -5.11 -0.64 -0.20
C LEU A 8 -4.94 0.24 -1.43
N ASN A 9 -5.39 1.48 -1.34
CA ASN A 9 -5.15 2.49 -2.37
C ASN A 9 -4.20 3.51 -1.76
N CYS A 10 -3.00 3.62 -2.34
CA CYS A 10 -1.97 4.52 -1.87
C CYS A 10 -1.67 5.56 -2.94
N TYR A 11 -1.64 6.81 -2.53
CA TYR A 11 -1.14 7.89 -3.38
C TYR A 11 0.20 8.29 -2.83
N VAL A 12 1.23 8.21 -3.67
CA VAL A 12 2.60 8.43 -3.25
C VAL A 12 3.28 9.40 -4.21
N GLU A 13 4.32 10.07 -3.74
CA GLU A 13 5.10 10.93 -4.60
C GLU A 13 5.77 10.10 -5.70
N ASN A 14 5.69 10.59 -6.94
CA ASN A 14 6.29 9.92 -8.10
C ASN A 14 7.77 10.27 -8.19
N LYS A 15 8.57 9.66 -7.30
CA LYS A 15 10.01 9.87 -7.23
C LYS A 15 10.74 8.54 -7.32
N PRO A 16 11.98 8.52 -7.83
CA PRO A 16 12.76 7.29 -7.90
C PRO A 16 12.87 6.61 -6.53
N GLY A 17 12.66 5.30 -6.52
CA GLY A 17 12.80 4.48 -5.32
C GLY A 17 11.60 4.44 -4.40
N VAL A 18 10.61 5.31 -4.58
CA VAL A 18 9.45 5.33 -3.66
C VAL A 18 8.64 4.04 -3.76
N LEU A 19 8.34 3.60 -4.98
CA LEU A 19 7.57 2.37 -5.19
C LEU A 19 8.28 1.16 -4.60
N ALA A 20 9.58 1.05 -4.85
CA ALA A 20 10.38 -0.05 -4.32
C ALA A 20 10.38 -0.04 -2.79
N ARG A 21 10.46 1.14 -2.19
CA ARG A 21 10.44 1.27 -0.73
C ARG A 21 9.11 0.82 -0.15
N ILE A 22 8.01 1.22 -0.75
CA ILE A 22 6.68 0.85 -0.27
C ILE A 22 6.47 -0.66 -0.39
N VAL A 23 6.78 -1.23 -1.55
CA VAL A 23 6.67 -2.68 -1.75
C VAL A 23 7.58 -3.43 -0.79
N GLY A 24 8.81 -2.95 -0.60
CA GLY A 24 9.77 -3.55 0.32
C GLY A 24 9.30 -3.49 1.77
N LEU A 25 8.63 -2.41 2.16
CA LEU A 25 8.10 -2.27 3.52
C LEU A 25 7.05 -3.36 3.80
N ILE A 26 6.15 -3.59 2.85
CA ILE A 26 5.09 -4.58 3.02
C ILE A 26 5.67 -5.99 2.93
N SER A 27 6.48 -6.26 1.91
CA SER A 27 7.07 -7.58 1.71
C SER A 27 8.06 -7.96 2.81
N GLY A 28 8.84 -7.00 3.29
CA GLY A 28 9.86 -7.24 4.29
C GLY A 28 9.30 -7.63 5.65
N ARG A 29 8.04 -7.34 5.91
CA ARG A 29 7.39 -7.74 7.16
C ARG A 29 6.59 -9.02 7.02
N GLY A 30 6.69 -9.68 5.89
CA GLY A 30 6.01 -10.96 5.67
C GLY A 30 4.53 -10.85 5.36
N TYR A 31 4.05 -9.66 5.04
CA TYR A 31 2.67 -9.51 4.61
C TYR A 31 2.50 -10.09 3.21
N ASN A 32 1.36 -10.73 2.98
CA ASN A 32 1.12 -11.47 1.76
C ASN A 32 0.42 -10.59 0.72
N ILE A 33 1.21 -10.07 -0.24
CA ILE A 33 0.68 -9.28 -1.35
C ILE A 33 0.11 -10.24 -2.39
N GLN A 34 -1.18 -10.06 -2.71
CA GLN A 34 -1.85 -10.86 -3.72
C GLN A 34 -1.73 -10.23 -5.10
N THR A 35 -1.96 -8.94 -5.19
CA THR A 35 -1.83 -8.19 -6.45
C THR A 35 -1.22 -6.83 -6.19
N LEU A 36 -0.57 -6.30 -7.22
CA LEU A 36 0.03 -4.98 -7.17
C LEU A 36 -0.21 -4.31 -8.52
N ASP A 37 -0.77 -3.13 -8.50
CA ASP A 37 -1.00 -2.32 -9.68
C ASP A 37 -0.54 -0.91 -9.41
N VAL A 38 0.26 -0.35 -10.32
CA VAL A 38 0.79 1.00 -10.20
C VAL A 38 0.42 1.76 -11.46
N GLY A 39 -0.09 2.95 -11.28
CA GLY A 39 -0.46 3.78 -12.41
C GLY A 39 -0.30 5.27 -12.14
N PRO A 40 -0.38 6.07 -13.19
CA PRO A 40 -0.31 7.51 -13.07
C PRO A 40 -1.62 8.08 -12.53
N THR A 41 -1.54 9.30 -12.03
CA THR A 41 -2.72 10.12 -11.72
C THR A 41 -2.75 11.30 -12.68
N GLU A 42 -3.74 12.17 -12.54
CA GLU A 42 -3.79 13.40 -13.32
C GLU A 42 -2.62 14.34 -12.97
N ASP A 43 -2.10 14.20 -11.75
CA ASP A 43 -0.94 14.95 -11.29
C ASP A 43 0.31 14.12 -11.56
N GLY A 44 1.18 14.58 -12.45
CA GLY A 44 2.39 13.86 -12.82
C GLY A 44 3.39 13.68 -11.69
N THR A 45 3.21 14.40 -10.57
CA THR A 45 4.07 14.24 -9.40
C THR A 45 3.57 13.18 -8.43
N VAL A 46 2.43 12.57 -8.71
CA VAL A 46 1.78 11.60 -7.83
C VAL A 46 1.48 10.31 -8.59
N SER A 47 1.81 9.18 -8.00
CA SER A 47 1.47 7.85 -8.50
C SER A 47 0.43 7.21 -7.61
N ARG A 48 -0.40 6.36 -8.21
CA ARG A 48 -1.37 5.55 -7.49
C ARG A 48 -0.87 4.11 -7.43
N MET A 49 -0.88 3.56 -6.22
CA MET A 49 -0.59 2.15 -6.00
C MET A 49 -1.86 1.47 -5.47
N ARG A 50 -2.23 0.37 -6.10
CA ARG A 50 -3.34 -0.45 -5.62
C ARG A 50 -2.76 -1.80 -5.22
N ILE A 51 -2.88 -2.14 -3.94
CA ILE A 51 -2.23 -3.31 -3.37
C ILE A 51 -3.30 -4.16 -2.69
N ASP A 52 -3.46 -5.41 -3.13
CA ASP A 52 -4.33 -6.35 -2.46
C ASP A 52 -3.48 -7.23 -1.56
N VAL A 53 -3.83 -7.27 -0.28
CA VAL A 53 -3.11 -8.06 0.72
C VAL A 53 -4.07 -9.04 1.39
N LEU A 54 -3.55 -10.22 1.71
CA LEU A 54 -4.28 -11.23 2.46
C LEU A 54 -3.89 -11.12 3.92
N GLY A 55 -4.86 -10.95 4.81
CA GLY A 55 -4.57 -10.87 6.22
C GLY A 55 -5.82 -10.57 7.03
N THR A 56 -5.62 -10.42 8.33
CA THR A 56 -6.70 -10.03 9.25
C THR A 56 -6.85 -8.51 9.24
N ALA A 57 -7.99 -8.04 9.73
CA ALA A 57 -8.22 -6.59 9.86
C ALA A 57 -7.13 -5.93 10.71
N LYS A 58 -6.69 -6.61 11.77
CA LYS A 58 -5.65 -6.09 12.65
C LYS A 58 -4.32 -5.91 11.91
N VAL A 59 -3.94 -6.90 11.11
CA VAL A 59 -2.71 -6.84 10.32
C VAL A 59 -2.78 -5.70 9.31
N VAL A 60 -3.92 -5.56 8.64
CA VAL A 60 -4.10 -4.49 7.65
C VAL A 60 -4.01 -3.12 8.30
N GLN A 61 -4.56 -2.95 9.50
CA GLN A 61 -4.42 -1.68 10.24
C GLN A 61 -2.95 -1.36 10.52
N GLN A 62 -2.15 -2.36 10.85
CA GLN A 62 -0.73 -2.16 11.08
C GLN A 62 -0.01 -1.71 9.81
N ILE A 63 -0.35 -2.31 8.68
CA ILE A 63 0.22 -1.91 7.38
C ILE A 63 -0.11 -0.46 7.08
N ILE A 64 -1.37 -0.06 7.28
CA ILE A 64 -1.81 1.30 7.01
C ILE A 64 -1.03 2.30 7.86
N LEU A 65 -0.86 2.02 9.15
CA LEU A 65 -0.13 2.91 10.04
C LEU A 65 1.33 3.07 9.59
N GLN A 66 1.96 1.98 9.17
CA GLN A 66 3.33 2.04 8.69
C GLN A 66 3.46 2.82 7.40
N LEU A 67 2.51 2.64 6.49
CA LEU A 67 2.52 3.39 5.22
C LEU A 67 2.34 4.88 5.47
N ARG A 68 1.44 5.25 6.38
CA ARG A 68 1.21 6.65 6.71
C ARG A 68 2.42 7.34 7.33
N ASN A 69 3.32 6.57 7.93
CA ASN A 69 4.55 7.11 8.50
C ASN A 69 5.64 7.38 7.46
N GLN A 70 5.44 6.94 6.21
CA GLN A 70 6.43 7.18 5.17
C GLN A 70 6.24 8.59 4.62
N VAL A 71 7.35 9.33 4.52
CA VAL A 71 7.32 10.73 4.10
C VAL A 71 6.74 10.91 2.68
N ASN A 72 6.94 9.92 1.83
CA ASN A 72 6.50 9.99 0.44
C ASN A 72 5.07 9.52 0.21
N VAL A 73 4.38 9.06 1.25
CA VAL A 73 2.99 8.60 1.16
C VAL A 73 2.06 9.77 1.44
N ILE A 74 1.20 10.09 0.47
CA ILE A 74 0.29 11.22 0.56
C ILE A 74 -1.01 10.79 1.23
N GLU A 75 -1.54 9.64 0.81
CA GLU A 75 -2.82 9.15 1.32
C GLU A 75 -2.88 7.64 1.20
N VAL A 76 -3.48 6.99 2.20
CA VAL A 76 -3.76 5.55 2.17
C VAL A 76 -5.19 5.34 2.59
N THR A 77 -5.94 4.61 1.77
CA THR A 77 -7.28 4.14 2.13
C THR A 77 -7.33 2.64 1.95
N SER A 78 -8.26 1.98 2.63
CA SER A 78 -8.41 0.54 2.51
C SER A 78 -9.88 0.15 2.49
N ARG A 79 -10.15 -0.98 1.86
CA ARG A 79 -11.46 -1.60 1.92
C ARG A 79 -11.30 -3.10 1.81
N ARG A 80 -12.21 -3.83 2.44
CA ARG A 80 -12.26 -5.28 2.30
C ARG A 80 -12.88 -5.63 0.95
N ARG A 81 -12.28 -6.58 0.27
CA ARG A 81 -12.77 -7.05 -1.00
C ARG A 81 -13.82 -8.12 -0.82
#